data_0258465503d65c249bf5eecca6504f1f
#
_entry.id   0258465503d65c249bf5eecca6504f1f
#
_cell.length_a   1.000
_cell.length_b   1.000
_cell.length_c   1.000
_cell.angle_alpha   90.00
_cell.angle_beta   90.00
_cell.angle_gamma   90.00
#
_symmetry.space_group_name_H-M   'P 1'
#
loop_
_entity.id
_entity.type
_entity.pdbx_description
1 polymer ?
#
loop_
_entity_poly.entity_id
_entity_poly.type
_entity_poly.pdbx_seq_one_letter_code
_entity_poly.pdbx_strand_id
1 'polypeptide(L)'
;DYIEHGSNNAQHASFLTERIIDAIATAITGSSIRLLAGVRNNVVTAVLSDLRRQSGWTAAKSNLSERVQPLLMTLGPSVLVGVSAGQPSTSDLPQALTEAGIALDFADVTQRVAMFAKLPVRGLLVLRGAEDVRKAPPTWLARLIAADGEASGSLIMTLRAFADADMNMQQAARQLSRHPNTLYARFARIHEITGLDGQRYRELTELLLAADCWCV
;
A
#
# COMPACT_ATOMS: atom_id res chain seq x y z
N ASP A 1 20.94 -20.15 26.64
CA ASP A 1 20.40 -20.36 25.26
C ASP A 1 19.55 -19.20 24.73
N TYR A 2 18.92 -18.37 25.61
CA TYR A 2 18.12 -17.22 25.14
C TYR A 2 18.97 -15.98 24.77
N ILE A 3 20.19 -15.85 25.26
CA ILE A 3 21.05 -14.69 25.04
C ILE A 3 21.83 -14.79 23.72
N GLU A 4 22.18 -15.98 23.27
CA GLU A 4 22.92 -16.19 22.02
C GLU A 4 22.04 -15.98 20.75
N HIS A 5 20.74 -16.26 20.80
CA HIS A 5 19.84 -16.03 19.66
C HIS A 5 19.58 -14.53 19.39
N GLY A 6 19.59 -13.69 20.43
CA GLY A 6 19.42 -12.23 20.27
C GLY A 6 20.64 -11.54 19.63
N SER A 7 21.85 -11.99 19.97
CA SER A 7 23.10 -11.42 19.46
C SER A 7 23.31 -11.74 17.96
N ASN A 8 22.98 -12.96 17.53
CA ASN A 8 23.12 -13.39 16.14
C ASN A 8 22.12 -12.67 15.20
N ASN A 9 20.90 -12.40 15.68
CA ASN A 9 19.91 -11.67 14.92
C ASN A 9 20.27 -10.18 14.75
N ALA A 10 20.82 -9.55 15.78
CA ALA A 10 21.24 -8.15 15.73
C ALA A 10 22.46 -7.96 14.80
N GLN A 11 23.43 -8.87 14.83
CA GLN A 11 24.57 -8.84 13.91
C GLN A 11 24.16 -9.08 12.45
N HIS A 12 23.23 -10.01 12.22
CA HIS A 12 22.72 -10.27 10.88
C HIS A 12 21.93 -9.10 10.32
N ALA A 13 21.13 -8.44 11.15
CA ALA A 13 20.40 -7.23 10.80
C ALA A 13 21.33 -6.05 10.48
N SER A 14 22.39 -5.85 11.26
CA SER A 14 23.41 -4.82 11.01
C SER A 14 24.12 -5.04 9.68
N PHE A 15 24.50 -6.28 9.38
CA PHE A 15 25.13 -6.64 8.09
C PHE A 15 24.22 -6.40 6.88
N LEU A 16 22.92 -6.69 7.01
CA LEU A 16 21.95 -6.44 5.94
C LEU A 16 21.74 -4.95 5.70
N THR A 17 21.67 -4.13 6.76
CA THR A 17 21.48 -2.68 6.62
C THR A 17 22.70 -2.00 5.99
N GLU A 18 23.93 -2.39 6.33
CA GLU A 18 25.14 -1.91 5.68
C GLU A 18 25.16 -2.26 4.19
N ARG A 19 24.81 -3.50 3.82
CA ARG A 19 24.74 -3.91 2.42
C ARG A 19 23.70 -3.14 1.62
N ILE A 20 22.56 -2.76 2.22
CA ILE A 20 21.55 -1.92 1.56
C ILE A 20 22.12 -0.53 1.30
N ILE A 21 22.78 0.08 2.27
CA ILE A 21 23.40 1.40 2.11
C ILE A 21 24.47 1.37 1.01
N ASP A 22 25.35 0.37 1.02
CA ASP A 22 26.40 0.19 0.01
C ASP A 22 25.82 -0.05 -1.38
N ALA A 23 24.73 -0.83 -1.49
CA ALA A 23 24.04 -1.05 -2.77
C ALA A 23 23.45 0.25 -3.32
N ILE A 24 22.81 1.08 -2.45
CA ILE A 24 22.29 2.39 -2.86
C ILE A 24 23.47 3.31 -3.27
N ALA A 25 24.52 3.38 -2.48
CA ALA A 25 25.71 4.21 -2.77
C ALA A 25 26.37 3.81 -4.10
N THR A 26 26.52 2.52 -4.33
CA THR A 26 27.06 1.97 -5.60
C THR A 26 26.19 2.32 -6.79
N ALA A 27 24.89 2.19 -6.64
CA ALA A 27 23.92 2.44 -7.69
C ALA A 27 23.87 3.92 -8.14
N ILE A 28 24.21 4.86 -7.24
CA ILE A 28 24.27 6.30 -7.57
C ILE A 28 25.68 6.78 -7.94
N THR A 29 26.68 5.91 -7.88
CA THR A 29 28.08 6.27 -8.22
C THR A 29 28.15 6.80 -9.66
N GLY A 30 28.84 7.92 -9.85
CA GLY A 30 28.94 8.60 -11.15
C GLY A 30 27.72 9.45 -11.52
N SER A 31 26.68 9.50 -10.70
CA SER A 31 25.55 10.41 -10.87
C SER A 31 25.71 11.72 -10.09
N SER A 32 24.84 12.72 -10.37
CA SER A 32 24.77 13.96 -9.57
C SER A 32 24.04 13.79 -8.23
N ILE A 33 23.65 12.56 -7.89
CA ILE A 33 22.86 12.26 -6.68
C ILE A 33 23.79 12.09 -5.49
N ARG A 34 23.44 12.70 -4.37
CA ARG A 34 24.08 12.46 -3.06
C ARG A 34 23.17 11.67 -2.16
N LEU A 35 23.78 10.80 -1.35
CA LEU A 35 23.14 9.97 -0.35
C LEU A 35 23.53 10.45 1.04
N LEU A 36 22.51 10.62 1.88
CA LEU A 36 22.66 10.63 3.35
C LEU A 36 21.82 9.46 3.87
N ALA A 37 22.44 8.50 4.54
CA ALA A 37 21.75 7.34 5.06
C ALA A 37 21.97 7.19 6.56
N GLY A 38 20.96 6.66 7.23
CA GLY A 38 21.00 6.30 8.65
C GLY A 38 20.17 5.05 8.91
N VAL A 39 20.45 4.38 10.03
CA VAL A 39 19.75 3.17 10.46
C VAL A 39 19.10 3.42 11.80
N ARG A 40 17.81 3.11 11.93
CA ARG A 40 17.10 3.12 13.20
C ARG A 40 16.09 1.97 13.24
N ASN A 41 16.11 1.20 14.31
CA ASN A 41 15.18 0.07 14.52
C ASN A 41 15.11 -0.87 13.29
N ASN A 42 16.26 -1.23 12.73
CA ASN A 42 16.37 -2.10 11.55
C ASN A 42 15.76 -1.51 10.25
N VAL A 43 15.44 -0.22 10.24
CA VAL A 43 14.98 0.50 9.06
C VAL A 43 16.11 1.39 8.56
N VAL A 44 16.47 1.22 7.29
CA VAL A 44 17.40 2.12 6.60
C VAL A 44 16.62 3.32 6.09
N THR A 45 16.98 4.51 6.54
CA THR A 45 16.47 5.77 6.02
C THR A 45 17.52 6.39 5.12
N ALA A 46 17.17 6.60 3.84
CA ALA A 46 18.05 7.19 2.85
C ALA A 46 17.45 8.49 2.29
N VAL A 47 18.18 9.58 2.40
CA VAL A 47 17.86 10.86 1.77
C VAL A 47 18.72 11.01 0.54
N LEU A 48 18.05 11.12 -0.62
CA LEU A 48 18.69 11.31 -1.91
C LEU A 48 18.49 12.77 -2.37
N SER A 49 19.54 13.47 -2.72
CA SER A 49 19.48 14.84 -3.24
C SER A 49 20.22 14.97 -4.57
N ASP A 50 19.63 15.68 -5.53
CA ASP A 50 20.31 16.00 -6.78
C ASP A 50 21.11 17.31 -6.61
N LEU A 51 22.39 17.26 -6.92
CA LEU A 51 23.29 18.43 -6.86
C LEU A 51 23.04 19.46 -7.95
N ARG A 52 22.26 19.13 -8.98
CA ARG A 52 21.93 20.10 -10.01
C ARG A 52 21.12 21.22 -9.37
N ARG A 53 21.65 22.45 -9.38
CA ARG A 53 20.92 23.64 -8.98
C ARG A 53 19.70 23.79 -9.89
N GLN A 54 18.56 23.33 -9.41
CA GLN A 54 17.28 23.58 -10.04
C GLN A 54 16.58 24.66 -9.21
N SER A 55 15.99 25.65 -9.89
CA SER A 55 15.12 26.59 -9.22
C SER A 55 13.95 25.81 -8.59
N GLY A 56 13.35 26.30 -7.49
CA GLY A 56 12.27 25.60 -6.79
C GLY A 56 11.15 25.09 -7.69
N TRP A 57 10.94 25.75 -8.85
CA TRP A 57 9.95 25.35 -9.85
C TRP A 57 10.35 24.09 -10.64
N THR A 58 11.63 23.88 -10.88
CA THR A 58 12.18 22.71 -11.57
C THR A 58 12.42 21.54 -10.60
N ALA A 59 12.65 21.80 -9.33
CA ALA A 59 12.78 20.76 -8.30
C ALA A 59 11.49 19.95 -8.13
N ALA A 60 10.31 20.61 -8.16
CA ALA A 60 9.01 19.95 -8.11
C ALA A 60 8.73 19.04 -9.33
N LYS A 61 9.44 19.23 -10.45
CA LYS A 61 9.38 18.39 -11.65
C LYS A 61 10.56 17.42 -11.77
N SER A 62 11.42 17.34 -10.74
CA SER A 62 12.53 16.39 -10.80
C SER A 62 11.98 14.98 -10.70
N ASN A 63 12.22 14.17 -11.74
CA ASN A 63 11.90 12.74 -11.76
C ASN A 63 12.88 11.93 -10.90
N LEU A 64 13.38 12.51 -9.79
CA LEU A 64 14.39 11.84 -8.96
C LEU A 64 13.86 10.49 -8.45
N SER A 65 12.63 10.47 -7.94
CA SER A 65 11.99 9.26 -7.47
C SER A 65 11.84 8.20 -8.57
N GLU A 66 11.47 8.61 -9.77
CA GLU A 66 11.37 7.70 -10.94
C GLU A 66 12.73 7.19 -11.40
N ARG A 67 13.76 8.05 -11.37
CA ARG A 67 15.14 7.67 -11.71
C ARG A 67 15.74 6.68 -10.70
N VAL A 68 15.36 6.80 -9.43
CA VAL A 68 15.85 5.94 -8.36
C VAL A 68 15.11 4.61 -8.31
N GLN A 69 13.85 4.56 -8.74
CA GLN A 69 13.04 3.34 -8.71
C GLN A 69 13.73 2.10 -9.31
N PRO A 70 14.32 2.14 -10.52
CA PRO A 70 15.01 0.98 -11.09
C PRO A 70 16.20 0.54 -10.24
N LEU A 71 16.91 1.48 -9.61
CA LEU A 71 18.04 1.20 -8.72
C LEU A 71 17.58 0.49 -7.45
N LEU A 72 16.47 0.95 -6.87
CA LEU A 72 15.88 0.33 -5.69
C LEU A 72 15.36 -1.09 -5.96
N MET A 73 14.94 -1.37 -7.19
CA MET A 73 14.53 -2.72 -7.61
C MET A 73 15.69 -3.72 -7.65
N THR A 74 16.95 -3.26 -7.72
CA THR A 74 18.15 -4.12 -7.65
C THR A 74 18.49 -4.57 -6.22
N LEU A 75 17.95 -3.89 -5.21
CA LEU A 75 18.05 -4.36 -3.82
C LEU A 75 17.37 -5.73 -3.70
N GLY A 76 17.97 -6.65 -2.97
CA GLY A 76 17.53 -8.04 -2.90
C GLY A 76 16.01 -8.24 -2.66
N PRO A 77 15.49 -9.44 -2.93
CA PRO A 77 14.03 -9.71 -2.94
C PRO A 77 13.34 -9.51 -1.59
N SER A 78 14.10 -9.53 -0.50
CA SER A 78 13.59 -9.35 0.86
C SER A 78 13.55 -7.89 1.32
N VAL A 79 13.96 -6.92 0.46
CA VAL A 79 13.99 -5.50 0.83
C VAL A 79 12.73 -4.82 0.32
N LEU A 80 11.94 -4.29 1.25
CA LEU A 80 10.77 -3.44 0.97
C LEU A 80 11.20 -1.98 1.06
N VAL A 81 10.70 -1.15 0.14
CA VAL A 81 11.12 0.24 0.02
C VAL A 81 9.91 1.16 -0.14
N GLY A 82 9.79 2.14 0.74
CA GLY A 82 8.87 3.26 0.59
C GLY A 82 9.62 4.51 0.11
N VAL A 83 9.08 5.18 -0.89
CA VAL A 83 9.67 6.38 -1.50
C VAL A 83 8.72 7.55 -1.36
N SER A 84 9.19 8.67 -0.79
CA SER A 84 8.42 9.92 -0.71
C SER A 84 8.23 10.56 -2.09
N ALA A 85 7.34 11.52 -2.17
CA ALA A 85 7.35 12.49 -3.26
C ALA A 85 8.62 13.34 -3.22
N GLY A 86 9.03 13.88 -4.37
CA GLY A 86 10.16 14.81 -4.43
C GLY A 86 9.83 16.12 -3.71
N GLN A 87 10.70 16.53 -2.79
CA GLN A 87 10.53 17.75 -2.02
C GLN A 87 11.44 18.88 -2.55
N PRO A 88 10.94 20.10 -2.62
CA PRO A 88 11.73 21.22 -3.17
C PRO A 88 12.78 21.77 -2.19
N SER A 89 12.65 21.48 -0.90
CA SER A 89 13.49 22.02 0.17
C SER A 89 13.83 20.98 1.23
N THR A 90 14.96 21.18 1.89
CA THR A 90 15.36 20.39 3.06
C THR A 90 14.47 20.66 4.29
N SER A 91 13.76 21.80 4.33
CA SER A 91 12.74 22.08 5.37
C SER A 91 11.59 21.08 5.33
N ASP A 92 11.34 20.47 4.19
CA ASP A 92 10.24 19.53 3.98
C ASP A 92 10.63 18.07 4.24
N LEU A 93 11.86 17.85 4.76
CA LEU A 93 12.36 16.51 5.09
C LEU A 93 11.47 15.74 6.09
N PRO A 94 10.88 16.35 7.13
CA PRO A 94 9.96 15.65 8.03
C PRO A 94 8.73 15.12 7.29
N GLN A 95 8.20 15.89 6.32
CA GLN A 95 7.11 15.45 5.47
C GLN A 95 7.54 14.29 4.57
N ALA A 96 8.72 14.40 3.93
CA ALA A 96 9.26 13.34 3.10
C ALA A 96 9.43 12.01 3.86
N LEU A 97 9.89 12.08 5.10
CA LEU A 97 10.03 10.89 5.96
C LEU A 97 8.67 10.26 6.28
N THR A 98 7.67 11.08 6.57
CA THR A 98 6.29 10.62 6.79
C THR A 98 5.72 9.96 5.54
N GLU A 99 5.89 10.57 4.38
CA GLU A 99 5.42 10.04 3.09
C GLU A 99 6.12 8.70 2.74
N ALA A 100 7.43 8.61 2.95
CA ALA A 100 8.19 7.37 2.73
C ALA A 100 7.74 6.25 3.68
N GLY A 101 7.46 6.57 4.95
CA GLY A 101 6.90 5.62 5.91
C GLY A 101 5.53 5.09 5.47
N ILE A 102 4.62 5.99 5.08
CA ILE A 102 3.31 5.59 4.54
C ILE A 102 3.47 4.71 3.30
N ALA A 103 4.37 5.08 2.39
CA ALA A 103 4.62 4.28 1.19
C ALA A 103 5.19 2.89 1.54
N LEU A 104 6.05 2.80 2.56
CA LEU A 104 6.61 1.53 3.02
C LEU A 104 5.52 0.58 3.54
N ASP A 105 4.49 1.09 4.20
CA ASP A 105 3.34 0.29 4.67
C ASP A 105 2.53 -0.32 3.51
N PHE A 106 2.68 0.21 2.29
CA PHE A 106 2.08 -0.34 1.06
C PHE A 106 3.00 -1.29 0.29
N ALA A 107 4.26 -1.38 0.67
CA ALA A 107 5.20 -2.27 0.00
C ALA A 107 5.00 -3.72 0.49
N ASP A 108 4.94 -4.65 -0.43
CA ASP A 108 4.82 -6.08 -0.15
C ASP A 108 5.74 -6.91 -1.08
N VAL A 109 5.66 -8.23 -0.98
CA VAL A 109 6.49 -9.15 -1.79
C VAL A 109 6.23 -9.03 -3.29
N THR A 110 5.06 -8.53 -3.69
CA THR A 110 4.66 -8.35 -5.10
C THR A 110 5.04 -6.97 -5.61
N GLN A 111 4.88 -5.95 -4.78
CA GLN A 111 5.23 -4.55 -5.07
C GLN A 111 6.25 -4.05 -4.04
N ARG A 112 7.50 -4.47 -4.17
CA ARG A 112 8.56 -4.17 -3.20
C ARG A 112 8.94 -2.69 -3.08
N VAL A 113 8.74 -1.92 -4.12
CA VAL A 113 9.02 -0.48 -4.14
C VAL A 113 7.71 0.28 -4.31
N ALA A 114 7.21 0.87 -3.23
CA ALA A 114 6.02 1.70 -3.22
C ALA A 114 6.41 3.19 -3.24
N MET A 115 5.79 3.96 -4.14
CA MET A 115 6.05 5.39 -4.30
C MET A 115 4.83 6.16 -3.80
N PHE A 116 5.01 7.05 -2.81
CA PHE A 116 3.93 7.85 -2.22
C PHE A 116 3.11 8.60 -3.28
N ALA A 117 3.78 9.19 -4.26
CA ALA A 117 3.13 9.92 -5.36
C ALA A 117 2.21 9.05 -6.25
N LYS A 118 2.33 7.72 -6.18
CA LYS A 118 1.56 6.76 -6.98
C LYS A 118 0.53 5.98 -6.14
N LEU A 119 0.47 6.24 -4.83
CA LEU A 119 -0.48 5.54 -3.96
C LEU A 119 -1.93 5.95 -4.26
N PRO A 120 -2.85 5.00 -4.34
CA PRO A 120 -4.26 5.31 -4.53
C PRO A 120 -4.83 5.95 -3.25
N VAL A 121 -5.59 7.05 -3.41
CA VAL A 121 -6.23 7.75 -2.27
C VAL A 121 -7.11 6.80 -1.45
N ARG A 122 -7.82 5.88 -2.12
CA ARG A 122 -8.60 4.84 -1.45
C ARG A 122 -7.74 4.00 -0.49
N GLY A 123 -6.57 3.56 -0.94
CA GLY A 123 -5.65 2.78 -0.11
C GLY A 123 -5.17 3.56 1.11
N LEU A 124 -4.88 4.86 0.96
CA LEU A 124 -4.51 5.73 2.08
C LEU A 124 -5.62 5.83 3.12
N LEU A 125 -6.88 5.96 2.69
CA LEU A 125 -8.05 5.99 3.58
C LEU A 125 -8.22 4.66 4.32
N VAL A 126 -8.09 3.54 3.62
CA VAL A 126 -8.18 2.20 4.20
C VAL A 126 -7.09 2.00 5.25
N LEU A 127 -5.83 2.29 4.91
CA LEU A 127 -4.71 2.13 5.84
C LEU A 127 -4.90 2.92 7.14
N ARG A 128 -5.40 4.16 7.04
CA ARG A 128 -5.60 5.04 8.19
C ARG A 128 -6.87 4.72 8.98
N GLY A 129 -7.93 4.30 8.32
CA GLY A 129 -9.24 4.04 8.94
C GLY A 129 -9.44 2.60 9.42
N ALA A 130 -8.62 1.66 8.98
CA ALA A 130 -8.83 0.24 9.25
C ALA A 130 -8.89 -0.10 10.75
N GLU A 131 -8.01 0.49 11.54
CA GLU A 131 -7.95 0.24 12.99
C GLU A 131 -9.23 0.71 13.70
N ASP A 132 -9.72 1.91 13.36
CA ASP A 132 -10.93 2.48 13.95
C ASP A 132 -12.17 1.68 13.54
N VAL A 133 -12.26 1.29 12.27
CA VAL A 133 -13.36 0.44 11.76
C VAL A 133 -13.36 -0.92 12.43
N ARG A 134 -12.21 -1.53 12.68
CA ARG A 134 -12.14 -2.83 13.41
C ARG A 134 -12.49 -2.73 14.89
N LYS A 135 -12.11 -1.63 15.55
CA LYS A 135 -12.43 -1.40 16.96
C LYS A 135 -13.92 -1.15 17.19
N ALA A 136 -14.56 -0.43 16.28
CA ALA A 136 -15.96 -0.05 16.39
C ALA A 136 -16.68 -0.20 15.03
N PRO A 137 -16.86 -1.44 14.53
CA PRO A 137 -17.47 -1.63 13.22
C PRO A 137 -18.95 -1.23 13.24
N PRO A 138 -19.45 -0.59 12.17
CA PRO A 138 -20.88 -0.42 11.98
C PRO A 138 -21.60 -1.77 12.10
N THR A 139 -22.78 -1.79 12.73
CA THR A 139 -23.51 -3.05 12.99
C THR A 139 -23.80 -3.85 11.72
N TRP A 140 -24.08 -3.16 10.60
CA TRP A 140 -24.30 -3.80 9.32
C TRP A 140 -23.03 -4.45 8.76
N LEU A 141 -21.83 -3.85 9.00
CA LEU A 141 -20.57 -4.43 8.57
C LEU A 141 -20.27 -5.73 9.30
N ALA A 142 -20.41 -5.74 10.61
CA ALA A 142 -20.20 -6.97 11.40
C ALA A 142 -21.12 -8.12 10.92
N ARG A 143 -22.39 -7.81 10.61
CA ARG A 143 -23.33 -8.79 10.04
C ARG A 143 -22.93 -9.26 8.64
N LEU A 144 -22.47 -8.33 7.79
CA LEU A 144 -22.00 -8.68 6.44
C LEU A 144 -20.80 -9.61 6.49
N ILE A 145 -19.81 -9.31 7.33
CA ILE A 145 -18.60 -10.14 7.48
C ILE A 145 -18.95 -11.55 7.98
N ALA A 146 -19.84 -11.65 8.97
CA ALA A 146 -20.29 -12.95 9.47
C ALA A 146 -20.97 -13.78 8.35
N ALA A 147 -21.91 -13.16 7.62
CA ALA A 147 -22.62 -13.82 6.53
C ALA A 147 -21.70 -14.15 5.33
N ASP A 148 -20.69 -13.32 5.05
CA ASP A 148 -19.71 -13.60 4.02
C ASP A 148 -18.82 -14.79 4.39
N GLY A 149 -18.44 -14.93 5.65
CA GLY A 149 -17.73 -16.10 6.18
C GLY A 149 -18.52 -17.40 5.97
N GLU A 150 -19.84 -17.39 6.31
CA GLU A 150 -20.75 -18.52 6.05
C GLU A 150 -20.89 -18.82 4.55
N ALA A 151 -20.84 -17.81 3.71
CA ALA A 151 -20.90 -17.92 2.25
C ALA A 151 -19.53 -18.15 1.59
N SER A 152 -18.51 -18.50 2.37
CA SER A 152 -17.11 -18.74 1.90
C SER A 152 -16.53 -17.56 1.12
N GLY A 153 -16.74 -16.32 1.57
CA GLY A 153 -16.20 -15.10 0.97
C GLY A 153 -16.92 -14.64 -0.30
N SER A 154 -18.05 -15.26 -0.64
CA SER A 154 -18.66 -15.06 -1.95
C SER A 154 -19.45 -13.75 -2.10
N LEU A 155 -19.87 -13.12 -1.00
CA LEU A 155 -20.61 -11.85 -1.03
C LEU A 155 -19.67 -10.68 -1.33
N ILE A 156 -18.60 -10.55 -0.58
CA ILE A 156 -17.57 -9.49 -0.78
C ILE A 156 -16.88 -9.68 -2.14
N MET A 157 -16.57 -10.92 -2.52
CA MET A 157 -16.03 -11.23 -3.84
C MET A 157 -16.98 -10.79 -4.97
N THR A 158 -18.31 -10.90 -4.78
CA THR A 158 -19.30 -10.41 -5.75
C THR A 158 -19.29 -8.89 -5.88
N LEU A 159 -19.21 -8.16 -4.74
CA LEU A 159 -19.09 -6.70 -4.77
C LEU A 159 -17.83 -6.24 -5.51
N ARG A 160 -16.69 -6.87 -5.25
CA ARG A 160 -15.42 -6.57 -5.91
C ARG A 160 -15.49 -6.83 -7.42
N ALA A 161 -15.93 -8.03 -7.82
CA ALA A 161 -16.06 -8.37 -9.23
C ALA A 161 -17.03 -7.45 -9.99
N PHE A 162 -18.09 -6.99 -9.34
CA PHE A 162 -19.03 -6.04 -9.92
C PHE A 162 -18.41 -4.65 -10.10
N ALA A 163 -17.63 -4.17 -9.13
CA ALA A 163 -16.89 -2.93 -9.27
C ALA A 163 -15.81 -3.01 -10.36
N ASP A 164 -15.03 -4.11 -10.39
CA ASP A 164 -13.96 -4.34 -11.37
C ASP A 164 -14.52 -4.52 -12.81
N ALA A 165 -15.80 -4.84 -12.92
CA ALA A 165 -16.54 -4.93 -14.18
C ALA A 165 -17.27 -3.62 -14.53
N ASP A 166 -16.89 -2.48 -13.97
CA ASP A 166 -17.55 -1.18 -14.16
C ASP A 166 -19.08 -1.26 -13.93
N MET A 167 -19.50 -1.98 -12.89
CA MET A 167 -20.90 -2.22 -12.52
C MET A 167 -21.69 -3.00 -13.58
N ASN A 168 -21.01 -3.76 -14.42
CA ASN A 168 -21.65 -4.63 -15.42
C ASN A 168 -21.89 -6.04 -14.86
N MET A 169 -23.15 -6.34 -14.58
CA MET A 169 -23.56 -7.62 -13.96
C MET A 169 -23.17 -8.85 -14.78
N GLN A 170 -23.29 -8.78 -16.10
CA GLN A 170 -22.96 -9.91 -16.98
C GLN A 170 -21.45 -10.16 -17.04
N GLN A 171 -20.66 -9.10 -17.04
CA GLN A 171 -19.20 -9.19 -17.02
C GLN A 171 -18.71 -9.71 -15.68
N ALA A 172 -19.22 -9.19 -14.56
CA ALA A 172 -18.93 -9.67 -13.21
C ALA A 172 -19.25 -11.17 -13.06
N ALA A 173 -20.43 -11.60 -13.57
CA ALA A 173 -20.82 -12.99 -13.54
C ALA A 173 -19.85 -13.90 -14.31
N ARG A 174 -19.39 -13.45 -15.48
CA ARG A 174 -18.36 -14.17 -16.27
C ARG A 174 -17.04 -14.27 -15.51
N GLN A 175 -16.56 -13.19 -14.90
CA GLN A 175 -15.33 -13.18 -14.11
C GLN A 175 -15.38 -14.19 -12.94
N LEU A 176 -16.56 -14.31 -12.31
CA LEU A 176 -16.77 -15.25 -11.21
C LEU A 176 -17.16 -16.67 -11.67
N SER A 177 -17.26 -16.93 -13.00
CA SER A 177 -17.76 -18.20 -13.55
C SER A 177 -19.12 -18.59 -12.95
N ARG A 178 -20.04 -17.63 -12.85
CA ARG A 178 -21.40 -17.80 -12.30
C ARG A 178 -22.45 -17.25 -13.27
N HIS A 179 -23.70 -17.70 -13.07
CA HIS A 179 -24.82 -17.13 -13.79
C HIS A 179 -25.20 -15.75 -13.19
N PRO A 180 -25.62 -14.75 -13.99
CA PRO A 180 -26.03 -13.45 -13.48
C PRO A 180 -27.09 -13.51 -12.38
N ASN A 181 -28.05 -14.44 -12.45
CA ASN A 181 -29.06 -14.62 -11.42
C ASN A 181 -28.47 -14.96 -10.04
N THR A 182 -27.33 -15.66 -10.00
CA THR A 182 -26.61 -15.94 -8.74
C THR A 182 -26.10 -14.65 -8.14
N LEU A 183 -25.60 -13.73 -8.95
CA LEU A 183 -25.13 -12.43 -8.47
C LEU A 183 -26.29 -11.58 -7.98
N TYR A 184 -27.40 -11.54 -8.71
CA TYR A 184 -28.62 -10.84 -8.24
C TYR A 184 -29.09 -11.37 -6.88
N ALA A 185 -29.11 -12.68 -6.68
CA ALA A 185 -29.45 -13.27 -5.39
C ALA A 185 -28.47 -12.86 -4.26
N ARG A 186 -27.17 -12.78 -4.58
CA ARG A 186 -26.17 -12.30 -3.61
C ARG A 186 -26.34 -10.82 -3.30
N PHE A 187 -26.63 -9.97 -4.27
CA PHE A 187 -26.94 -8.55 -4.04
C PHE A 187 -28.20 -8.38 -3.18
N ALA A 188 -29.25 -9.17 -3.44
CA ALA A 188 -30.43 -9.17 -2.59
C ALA A 188 -30.11 -9.56 -1.15
N ARG A 189 -29.26 -10.57 -0.96
CA ARG A 189 -28.78 -10.98 0.37
C ARG A 189 -27.95 -9.91 1.06
N ILE A 190 -27.04 -9.24 0.34
CA ILE A 190 -26.25 -8.12 0.86
C ILE A 190 -27.18 -6.99 1.31
N HIS A 191 -28.18 -6.63 0.49
CA HIS A 191 -29.15 -5.60 0.83
C HIS A 191 -29.96 -5.96 2.09
N GLU A 192 -30.43 -7.20 2.21
CA GLU A 192 -31.16 -7.70 3.38
C GLU A 192 -30.32 -7.55 4.67
N ILE A 193 -29.02 -7.85 4.61
CA ILE A 193 -28.11 -7.82 5.76
C ILE A 193 -27.74 -6.39 6.13
N THR A 194 -27.44 -5.56 5.14
CA THR A 194 -26.80 -4.25 5.34
C THR A 194 -27.78 -3.08 5.26
N GLY A 195 -28.89 -3.25 4.55
CA GLY A 195 -29.79 -2.16 4.15
C GLY A 195 -29.24 -1.32 2.98
N LEU A 196 -28.06 -1.65 2.46
CA LEU A 196 -27.40 -0.93 1.37
C LEU A 196 -27.59 -1.67 0.05
N ASP A 197 -27.90 -0.93 -1.02
CA ASP A 197 -28.03 -1.45 -2.36
C ASP A 197 -26.69 -1.42 -3.11
N GLY A 198 -25.99 -2.55 -3.11
CA GLY A 198 -24.67 -2.67 -3.77
C GLY A 198 -24.72 -2.48 -5.30
N GLN A 199 -25.87 -2.30 -5.92
CA GLN A 199 -25.98 -1.94 -7.33
C GLN A 199 -25.97 -0.41 -7.56
N ARG A 200 -26.04 0.38 -6.48
CA ARG A 200 -25.89 1.84 -6.54
C ARG A 200 -24.46 2.25 -6.25
N TYR A 201 -23.89 3.09 -7.08
CA TYR A 201 -22.48 3.50 -7.00
C TYR A 201 -22.04 3.94 -5.59
N ARG A 202 -22.81 4.82 -4.93
CA ARG A 202 -22.46 5.33 -3.59
C ARG A 202 -22.46 4.22 -2.54
N GLU A 203 -23.47 3.37 -2.57
CA GLU A 203 -23.64 2.30 -1.59
C GLU A 203 -22.64 1.17 -1.84
N LEU A 204 -22.34 0.86 -3.11
CA LEU A 204 -21.27 -0.05 -3.49
C LEU A 204 -19.90 0.43 -2.97
N THR A 205 -19.62 1.74 -3.13
CA THR A 205 -18.37 2.32 -2.65
C THR A 205 -18.25 2.22 -1.13
N GLU A 206 -19.35 2.47 -0.40
CA GLU A 206 -19.40 2.33 1.05
C GLU A 206 -19.14 0.89 1.50
N LEU A 207 -19.86 -0.08 0.90
CA LEU A 207 -19.68 -1.50 1.17
C LEU A 207 -18.24 -1.97 0.93
N LEU A 208 -17.65 -1.57 -0.18
CA LEU A 208 -16.29 -1.94 -0.54
C LEU A 208 -15.23 -1.29 0.35
N LEU A 209 -15.40 0.00 0.69
CA LEU A 209 -14.47 0.69 1.57
C LEU A 209 -14.44 0.08 2.96
N ALA A 210 -15.64 -0.21 3.50
CA ALA A 210 -15.76 -0.84 4.81
C ALA A 210 -15.19 -2.27 4.82
N ALA A 211 -15.45 -3.05 3.78
CA ALA A 211 -14.87 -4.39 3.62
C ALA A 211 -13.34 -4.35 3.52
N ASP A 212 -12.76 -3.38 2.80
CA ASP A 212 -11.31 -3.23 2.68
C ASP A 212 -10.69 -2.83 4.04
N CYS A 213 -11.30 -1.90 4.78
CA CYS A 213 -10.85 -1.55 6.14
C CYS A 213 -10.87 -2.75 7.11
N TRP A 214 -11.81 -3.69 6.91
CA TRP A 214 -11.89 -4.89 7.74
C TRP A 214 -10.81 -5.91 7.40
N CYS A 215 -10.42 -6.02 6.12
CA CYS A 215 -9.51 -7.05 5.62
C CYS A 215 -8.01 -6.70 5.75
N VAL A 216 -7.65 -5.46 6.08
CA VAL A 216 -6.28 -5.02 6.36
C VAL A 216 -5.89 -5.34 7.79
#